data_29c976e1e75c5f6580b51080aa60e926
#
_entry.id   29c976e1e75c5f6580b51080aa60e926
#
_cell.length_a   1.000
_cell.length_b   1.000
_cell.length_c   1.000
_cell.angle_alpha   90.00
_cell.angle_beta   90.00
_cell.angle_gamma   90.00
#
_symmetry.space_group_name_H-M   'P 1'
#
loop_
_entity.id
_entity.type
_entity.pdbx_description
1 polymer ?
#
loop_
_entity_poly.entity_id
_entity_poly.type
_entity_poly.pdbx_seq_one_letter_code
_entity_poly.pdbx_strand_id
1 'polypeptide(L)'
;QFINSGQDVNIHTYLPKDSPWQRVITEKFTPQDMAHKQQLLPSGRLISWSADETQQSVGYELLLHTQGNQYQLPESSPIEKDLPQHLQGFLQESEHVQVGHKEIKALWQDIKPVKQDVKSVLQSIFEYTWQEIENVPFKGTTDALTASRLKVASCNGKSRLFVALARLNGIPARLVGGIILDNGSKKTSHQWVEAYVAGHWVTFGPTNGYFATRPAHFLKLYEGDQALFRHTSNIAFDYLFTINKKTVSPSLYPSLLVDHEEQINLAPALTELHLSATTLSIILLFPLCTLLITFLRNVIGVKTFGIFMPMLIAATCMYSGLLAGLVGFVLILMVAMGLHFWLERQRILKTARLATVISLISLLFIFALYLLSSEHKMEFGMLALMPVVIISFVAERIHQVTVEGHWQELVTSSLGTVVTILLCYLYMDSFLLQSLFSLFPECYLLVLSGLIFIGKWDGIRTSELLRFKHVRGKQAKNLLGINSRNRNLVYKHNSKALLRLAADKLASKQALIKHQVVVPQTLAVFKHQGDLSSLEQHLSKLDQFVIKPNNGSQGNGILVIVAKRNGFV
;
A
#
# COMPACT_ATOMS: atom_id res chain seq x y z
N GLN A 1 32.70 13.89 8.16
CA GLN A 1 33.98 13.32 8.61
C GLN A 1 35.02 14.42 8.70
N PHE A 2 35.93 14.35 9.65
CA PHE A 2 36.98 15.31 9.85
C PHE A 2 38.18 14.61 10.50
N ILE A 3 39.39 15.14 10.26
CA ILE A 3 40.57 14.67 10.96
C ILE A 3 40.83 15.68 12.09
N ASN A 4 40.78 15.19 13.32
CA ASN A 4 41.05 15.99 14.50
C ASN A 4 42.58 16.11 14.68
N SER A 5 43.10 17.33 14.88
CA SER A 5 44.49 17.63 15.10
C SER A 5 44.85 17.91 16.56
N GLY A 6 44.06 17.36 17.52
CA GLY A 6 44.27 17.57 18.97
C GLY A 6 43.68 18.89 19.50
N GLN A 7 42.66 19.41 18.84
CA GLN A 7 41.92 20.60 19.28
C GLN A 7 40.42 20.31 19.35
N ASP A 8 39.68 21.04 20.17
CA ASP A 8 38.24 20.99 20.21
C ASP A 8 37.67 21.38 18.83
N VAL A 9 36.93 20.45 18.23
CA VAL A 9 36.31 20.65 16.91
C VAL A 9 34.84 21.04 17.08
N ASN A 10 34.51 22.22 16.59
CA ASN A 10 33.12 22.67 16.50
C ASN A 10 32.67 22.62 15.05
N ILE A 11 31.53 21.97 14.80
CA ILE A 11 30.92 21.86 13.47
C ILE A 11 29.50 22.39 13.57
N HIS A 12 29.15 23.29 12.66
CA HIS A 12 27.82 23.86 12.56
C HIS A 12 27.25 23.59 11.17
N THR A 13 25.97 23.22 11.11
CA THR A 13 25.22 23.11 9.85
C THR A 13 23.75 23.44 10.06
N TYR A 14 23.02 23.63 8.97
CA TYR A 14 21.60 23.87 9.00
C TYR A 14 20.81 22.59 8.81
N LEU A 15 19.77 22.41 9.63
CA LEU A 15 18.76 21.37 9.49
C LEU A 15 17.49 21.93 8.84
N PRO A 16 16.70 21.11 8.15
CA PRO A 16 15.43 21.56 7.61
C PRO A 16 14.49 21.99 8.74
N LYS A 17 13.76 23.08 8.48
CA LYS A 17 12.68 23.57 9.32
C LYS A 17 11.35 23.20 8.68
N ASP A 18 10.36 22.86 9.48
CA ASP A 18 9.00 22.62 9.01
C ASP A 18 8.42 23.86 8.34
N SER A 19 7.73 23.62 7.24
CA SER A 19 7.04 24.62 6.45
C SER A 19 5.85 23.96 5.73
N PRO A 20 4.95 24.72 5.09
CA PRO A 20 3.87 24.13 4.31
C PRO A 20 4.31 23.13 3.22
N TRP A 21 5.59 23.19 2.80
CA TRP A 21 6.13 22.42 1.68
C TRP A 21 7.13 21.34 2.07
N GLN A 22 7.57 21.34 3.31
CA GLN A 22 8.48 20.32 3.85
C GLN A 22 8.21 20.09 5.32
N ARG A 23 8.25 18.83 5.74
CA ARG A 23 8.06 18.43 7.14
C ARG A 23 9.06 17.35 7.52
N VAL A 24 9.69 17.49 8.66
CA VAL A 24 10.57 16.49 9.25
C VAL A 24 9.71 15.54 10.07
N ILE A 25 9.77 14.25 9.75
CA ILE A 25 8.97 13.21 10.41
C ILE A 25 9.76 12.59 11.55
N THR A 26 11.03 12.22 11.29
CA THR A 26 11.93 11.69 12.34
C THR A 26 13.33 12.24 12.16
N GLU A 27 14.04 12.36 13.28
CA GLU A 27 15.42 12.81 13.33
C GLU A 27 16.25 11.87 14.22
N LYS A 28 17.43 11.51 13.75
CA LYS A 28 18.43 10.76 14.54
C LYS A 28 19.80 11.40 14.33
N PHE A 29 20.53 11.55 15.41
CA PHE A 29 21.89 12.12 15.40
C PHE A 29 22.91 11.05 15.75
N THR A 30 24.09 11.12 15.14
CA THR A 30 25.16 10.14 15.33
C THR A 30 26.50 10.88 15.59
N PRO A 31 27.29 10.52 16.60
CA PRO A 31 26.96 9.57 17.68
C PRO A 31 25.81 10.06 18.57
N GLN A 32 25.05 9.11 19.15
CA GLN A 32 23.90 9.47 20.00
C GLN A 32 24.30 10.19 21.29
N ASP A 33 25.48 9.85 21.81
CA ASP A 33 26.00 10.37 23.08
C ASP A 33 26.74 11.71 22.93
N MET A 34 26.88 12.22 21.71
CA MET A 34 27.58 13.47 21.46
C MET A 34 26.72 14.69 21.79
N ALA A 35 27.27 15.57 22.62
CA ALA A 35 26.62 16.83 22.94
C ALA A 35 26.41 17.68 21.68
N HIS A 36 25.16 18.02 21.40
CA HIS A 36 24.81 18.93 20.33
C HIS A 36 23.83 20.00 20.82
N LYS A 37 23.94 21.19 20.25
CA LYS A 37 23.05 22.31 20.56
C LYS A 37 22.31 22.72 19.30
N GLN A 38 21.00 22.85 19.41
CA GLN A 38 20.17 23.37 18.34
C GLN A 38 19.70 24.78 18.67
N GLN A 39 19.69 25.65 17.66
CA GLN A 39 19.23 27.02 17.78
C GLN A 39 18.34 27.39 16.57
N LEU A 40 17.20 27.99 16.84
CA LEU A 40 16.35 28.54 15.80
C LEU A 40 16.77 29.99 15.52
N LEU A 41 17.41 30.22 14.39
CA LEU A 41 17.85 31.53 13.91
C LEU A 41 16.87 32.06 12.85
N PRO A 42 16.86 33.37 12.55
CA PRO A 42 16.10 33.90 11.41
C PRO A 42 16.47 33.25 10.08
N SER A 43 17.74 32.85 9.93
CA SER A 43 18.27 32.18 8.74
C SER A 43 17.91 30.69 8.64
N GLY A 44 17.47 30.04 9.71
CA GLY A 44 17.14 28.62 9.71
C GLY A 44 17.40 27.95 11.05
N ARG A 45 17.29 26.62 11.08
CA ARG A 45 17.52 25.78 12.25
C ARG A 45 18.99 25.32 12.24
N LEU A 46 19.81 25.89 13.10
CA LEU A 46 21.23 25.61 13.20
C LEU A 46 21.47 24.50 14.23
N ILE A 47 22.28 23.51 13.86
CA ILE A 47 22.82 22.52 14.80
C ILE A 47 24.33 22.70 14.95
N SER A 48 24.82 22.57 16.17
CA SER A 48 26.23 22.69 16.54
C SER A 48 26.66 21.46 17.30
N TRP A 49 27.71 20.80 16.83
CA TRP A 49 28.38 19.70 17.53
C TRP A 49 29.73 20.20 18.04
N SER A 50 30.07 19.77 19.26
CA SER A 50 31.40 19.94 19.83
C SER A 50 32.02 18.56 19.99
N ALA A 51 33.04 18.26 19.22
CA ALA A 51 33.74 16.98 19.20
C ALA A 51 35.03 17.07 20.00
N ASP A 52 35.30 16.07 20.84
CA ASP A 52 36.57 15.86 21.51
C ASP A 52 37.60 15.14 20.60
N GLU A 53 38.83 14.90 21.11
CA GLU A 53 39.94 14.33 20.36
C GLU A 53 39.68 12.93 19.77
N THR A 54 38.71 12.20 20.27
CA THR A 54 38.45 10.79 19.89
C THR A 54 37.48 10.65 18.72
N GLN A 55 36.71 11.69 18.40
CA GLN A 55 35.63 11.63 17.41
C GLN A 55 36.12 12.13 16.05
N GLN A 56 35.78 11.36 15.00
CA GLN A 56 36.19 11.65 13.61
C GLN A 56 35.00 11.91 12.67
N SER A 57 33.78 11.75 13.13
CA SER A 57 32.60 11.98 12.32
C SER A 57 31.38 12.34 13.15
N VAL A 58 30.55 13.21 12.60
CA VAL A 58 29.21 13.53 13.09
C VAL A 58 28.23 13.38 11.94
N GLY A 59 27.00 13.04 12.25
CA GLY A 59 25.98 12.86 11.24
C GLY A 59 24.58 13.02 11.78
N TYR A 60 23.65 13.07 10.86
CA TYR A 60 22.22 13.01 11.15
C TYR A 60 21.49 12.22 10.08
N GLU A 61 20.43 11.56 10.48
CA GLU A 61 19.49 10.88 9.60
C GLU A 61 18.11 11.51 9.76
N LEU A 62 17.48 11.88 8.66
CA LEU A 62 16.18 12.51 8.63
C LEU A 62 15.24 11.71 7.74
N LEU A 63 14.05 11.42 8.24
CA LEU A 63 12.91 11.07 7.41
C LEU A 63 12.08 12.33 7.23
N LEU A 64 11.86 12.74 5.99
CA LEU A 64 11.14 13.98 5.71
C LEU A 64 10.18 13.81 4.53
N HIS A 65 9.15 14.63 4.54
CA HIS A 65 8.22 14.79 3.42
C HIS A 65 8.44 16.14 2.77
N THR A 66 8.50 16.16 1.43
CA THR A 66 8.58 17.39 0.64
C THR A 66 7.51 17.40 -0.43
N GLN A 67 6.97 18.59 -0.69
CA GLN A 67 5.91 18.82 -1.67
C GLN A 67 6.31 19.94 -2.62
N GLY A 68 6.06 19.73 -3.93
CA GLY A 68 6.20 20.76 -4.93
C GLY A 68 5.01 21.73 -4.95
N ASN A 69 5.26 22.93 -5.48
CA ASN A 69 4.21 23.91 -5.71
C ASN A 69 4.51 24.75 -6.96
N GLN A 70 3.47 25.03 -7.72
CA GLN A 70 3.52 25.98 -8.84
C GLN A 70 2.70 27.20 -8.50
N TYR A 71 3.35 28.36 -8.47
CA TYR A 71 2.71 29.62 -8.12
C TYR A 71 2.12 30.28 -9.37
N GLN A 72 0.89 30.77 -9.25
CA GLN A 72 0.28 31.61 -10.27
C GLN A 72 0.58 33.07 -9.95
N LEU A 73 1.44 33.69 -10.72
CA LEU A 73 1.74 35.12 -10.57
C LEU A 73 0.59 35.95 -11.16
N PRO A 74 0.14 37.02 -10.47
CA PRO A 74 -0.90 37.87 -11.00
C PRO A 74 -0.42 38.63 -12.25
N GLU A 75 -1.28 38.71 -13.27
CA GLU A 75 -0.97 39.27 -14.60
C GLU A 75 -0.91 40.79 -14.63
N SER A 76 -0.64 41.55 -13.81
CA SER A 76 -0.55 43.02 -13.85
C SER A 76 -0.48 43.63 -12.44
N SER A 77 0.23 42.97 -11.55
CA SER A 77 0.44 43.48 -10.21
C SER A 77 1.50 44.57 -10.25
N PRO A 78 1.20 45.79 -9.83
CA PRO A 78 2.20 46.85 -9.70
C PRO A 78 3.22 46.45 -8.63
N ILE A 79 4.45 46.94 -8.76
CA ILE A 79 5.46 46.79 -7.71
C ILE A 79 5.04 47.64 -6.52
N GLU A 80 4.88 46.98 -5.37
CA GLU A 80 4.46 47.65 -4.13
C GLU A 80 5.54 48.63 -3.64
N LYS A 81 5.21 49.90 -3.48
CA LYS A 81 6.14 50.92 -2.97
C LYS A 81 6.18 50.98 -1.46
N ASP A 82 5.03 50.74 -0.81
CA ASP A 82 4.89 50.79 0.64
C ASP A 82 4.96 49.37 1.22
N LEU A 83 6.17 48.87 1.41
CA LEU A 83 6.43 47.53 1.94
C LEU A 83 6.44 47.56 3.48
N PRO A 84 5.88 46.51 4.13
CA PRO A 84 5.97 46.33 5.57
C PRO A 84 7.42 46.37 6.05
N GLN A 85 7.65 46.89 7.25
CA GLN A 85 8.99 47.10 7.83
C GLN A 85 9.84 45.81 7.83
N HIS A 86 9.23 44.66 8.06
CA HIS A 86 9.93 43.37 8.08
C HIS A 86 10.44 42.91 6.70
N LEU A 87 9.93 43.49 5.59
CA LEU A 87 10.36 43.18 4.22
C LEU A 87 11.44 44.11 3.70
N GLN A 88 11.62 45.30 4.31
CA GLN A 88 12.58 46.32 3.84
C GLN A 88 14.03 45.79 3.84
N GLY A 89 14.39 44.93 4.78
CA GLY A 89 15.71 44.29 4.82
C GLY A 89 16.05 43.46 3.60
N PHE A 90 15.02 42.93 2.91
CA PHE A 90 15.19 42.12 1.70
C PHE A 90 15.34 42.93 0.41
N LEU A 91 15.42 44.26 0.51
CA LEU A 91 15.77 45.19 -0.58
C LEU A 91 17.22 45.66 -0.50
N GLN A 92 17.88 45.47 0.64
CA GLN A 92 19.23 45.99 0.89
C GLN A 92 20.30 45.13 0.20
N GLU A 93 21.39 45.78 -0.17
CA GLU A 93 22.57 45.11 -0.67
C GLU A 93 23.31 44.35 0.44
N SER A 94 24.10 43.36 0.03
CA SER A 94 24.99 42.62 0.90
C SER A 94 26.35 42.42 0.21
N GLU A 95 27.33 41.88 0.91
CA GLU A 95 28.69 41.69 0.41
C GLU A 95 28.72 41.04 -1.00
N HIS A 96 27.91 40.05 -1.25
CA HIS A 96 27.86 39.32 -2.53
C HIS A 96 26.68 39.68 -3.42
N VAL A 97 25.80 40.59 -2.99
CA VAL A 97 24.59 41.02 -3.72
C VAL A 97 24.64 42.53 -3.86
N GLN A 98 25.35 42.99 -4.87
CA GLN A 98 25.58 44.45 -5.12
C GLN A 98 24.37 45.03 -5.87
N VAL A 99 23.48 45.71 -5.19
CA VAL A 99 22.25 46.30 -5.77
C VAL A 99 22.56 47.64 -6.42
N GLY A 100 23.37 48.46 -5.76
CA GLY A 100 23.63 49.86 -6.15
C GLY A 100 24.71 50.01 -7.24
N HIS A 101 25.40 48.98 -7.65
CA HIS A 101 26.53 49.05 -8.56
C HIS A 101 26.17 49.49 -9.98
N LYS A 102 26.99 50.33 -10.58
CA LYS A 102 26.74 50.92 -11.92
C LYS A 102 26.49 49.90 -13.01
N GLU A 103 27.25 48.82 -13.02
CA GLU A 103 27.10 47.75 -14.03
C GLU A 103 25.80 46.95 -13.86
N ILE A 104 25.36 46.71 -12.65
CA ILE A 104 24.05 46.05 -12.39
C ILE A 104 22.90 46.94 -12.85
N LYS A 105 23.00 48.24 -12.63
CA LYS A 105 22.03 49.24 -13.13
C LYS A 105 22.04 49.31 -14.66
N ALA A 106 23.20 49.30 -15.29
CA ALA A 106 23.35 49.28 -16.74
C ALA A 106 22.73 47.99 -17.33
N LEU A 107 23.11 46.83 -16.78
CA LEU A 107 22.49 45.58 -17.18
C LEU A 107 20.97 45.59 -17.10
N TRP A 108 20.41 46.16 -16.03
CA TRP A 108 18.95 46.29 -15.91
C TRP A 108 18.34 47.13 -17.04
N GLN A 109 19.00 48.23 -17.46
CA GLN A 109 18.49 49.02 -18.58
C GLN A 109 18.43 48.26 -19.91
N ASP A 110 19.36 47.31 -20.10
CA ASP A 110 19.43 46.47 -21.30
C ASP A 110 18.36 45.37 -21.33
N ILE A 111 18.02 44.80 -20.16
CA ILE A 111 17.12 43.65 -20.08
C ILE A 111 15.69 44.01 -19.61
N LYS A 112 15.44 45.24 -19.21
CA LYS A 112 14.12 45.64 -18.65
C LYS A 112 12.98 45.41 -19.62
N PRO A 113 11.86 44.82 -19.17
CA PRO A 113 10.70 44.62 -20.04
C PRO A 113 9.94 45.95 -20.30
N VAL A 114 9.14 45.98 -21.34
CA VAL A 114 8.28 47.13 -21.66
C VAL A 114 7.24 47.37 -20.54
N LYS A 115 6.65 46.29 -20.03
CA LYS A 115 5.76 46.34 -18.88
C LYS A 115 6.54 46.24 -17.58
N GLN A 116 6.30 47.20 -16.68
CA GLN A 116 6.98 47.26 -15.37
C GLN A 116 6.10 46.68 -14.24
N ASP A 117 5.38 45.58 -14.54
CA ASP A 117 4.68 44.81 -13.51
C ASP A 117 5.59 43.73 -12.91
N VAL A 118 5.24 43.23 -11.71
CA VAL A 118 6.06 42.26 -10.96
C VAL A 118 6.37 41.01 -11.79
N LYS A 119 5.40 40.47 -12.50
CA LYS A 119 5.55 39.27 -13.31
C LYS A 119 6.54 39.47 -14.45
N SER A 120 6.36 40.54 -15.23
CA SER A 120 7.21 40.84 -16.38
C SER A 120 8.64 41.16 -15.96
N VAL A 121 8.85 41.85 -14.84
CA VAL A 121 10.17 42.15 -14.28
C VAL A 121 10.86 40.87 -13.83
N LEU A 122 10.20 40.04 -13.05
CA LEU A 122 10.77 38.76 -12.58
C LEU A 122 11.03 37.78 -13.72
N GLN A 123 10.19 37.77 -14.76
CA GLN A 123 10.37 36.96 -15.94
C GLN A 123 11.63 37.39 -16.73
N SER A 124 11.81 38.67 -16.96
CA SER A 124 13.01 39.18 -17.66
C SER A 124 14.30 38.89 -16.89
N ILE A 125 14.30 39.07 -15.57
CA ILE A 125 15.43 38.73 -14.69
C ILE A 125 15.71 37.23 -14.75
N PHE A 126 14.67 36.40 -14.72
CA PHE A 126 14.79 34.95 -14.76
C PHE A 126 15.35 34.48 -16.09
N GLU A 127 14.78 34.95 -17.21
CA GLU A 127 15.24 34.57 -18.55
C GLU A 127 16.72 34.93 -18.74
N TYR A 128 17.12 36.14 -18.34
CA TYR A 128 18.53 36.54 -18.41
C TYR A 128 19.43 35.65 -17.55
N THR A 129 19.09 35.45 -16.28
CA THR A 129 19.93 34.67 -15.37
C THR A 129 19.93 33.19 -15.70
N TRP A 130 18.88 32.64 -16.32
CA TRP A 130 18.82 31.26 -16.74
C TRP A 130 19.53 31.01 -18.08
N GLN A 131 19.26 31.83 -19.10
CA GLN A 131 19.70 31.61 -20.47
C GLN A 131 21.05 32.23 -20.80
N GLU A 132 21.28 33.49 -20.35
CA GLU A 132 22.49 34.24 -20.74
C GLU A 132 23.68 34.02 -19.80
N ILE A 133 23.46 33.49 -18.60
CA ILE A 133 24.55 33.15 -17.68
C ILE A 133 24.79 31.64 -17.75
N GLU A 134 25.93 31.24 -18.26
CA GLU A 134 26.32 29.83 -18.34
C GLU A 134 26.53 29.24 -16.93
N ASN A 135 26.00 28.03 -16.69
CA ASN A 135 26.18 27.36 -15.41
C ASN A 135 27.42 26.47 -15.41
N VAL A 136 28.42 26.85 -14.63
CA VAL A 136 29.67 26.09 -14.49
C VAL A 136 30.01 25.88 -13.01
N PRO A 137 30.69 24.76 -12.66
CA PRO A 137 31.25 24.59 -11.33
C PRO A 137 32.33 25.65 -11.07
N PHE A 138 32.05 26.57 -10.18
CA PHE A 138 33.00 27.65 -9.84
C PHE A 138 33.71 27.33 -8.53
N LYS A 139 35.05 27.35 -8.53
CA LYS A 139 35.84 27.24 -7.30
C LYS A 139 35.92 28.63 -6.65
N GLY A 140 35.23 28.82 -5.54
CA GLY A 140 35.20 30.07 -4.81
C GLY A 140 33.81 30.75 -4.80
N THR A 141 33.77 31.98 -4.31
CA THR A 141 32.52 32.75 -4.17
C THR A 141 32.33 33.61 -5.40
N THR A 142 31.25 33.37 -6.15
CA THR A 142 30.83 34.22 -7.26
C THR A 142 29.75 35.19 -6.76
N ASP A 143 30.05 36.47 -6.73
CA ASP A 143 29.11 37.53 -6.41
C ASP A 143 28.23 37.94 -7.63
N ALA A 144 27.24 38.79 -7.41
CA ALA A 144 26.33 39.23 -8.47
C ALA A 144 27.08 39.99 -9.60
N LEU A 145 28.04 40.83 -9.25
CA LEU A 145 28.81 41.62 -10.21
C LEU A 145 29.71 40.75 -11.09
N THR A 146 30.42 39.80 -10.48
CA THR A 146 31.27 38.84 -11.20
C THR A 146 30.44 37.98 -12.14
N ALA A 147 29.28 37.49 -11.70
CA ALA A 147 28.38 36.73 -12.55
C ALA A 147 27.88 37.54 -13.77
N SER A 148 27.55 38.81 -13.57
CA SER A 148 27.17 39.72 -14.65
C SER A 148 28.27 39.96 -15.67
N ARG A 149 29.53 40.16 -15.20
CA ARG A 149 30.70 40.46 -16.04
C ARG A 149 31.15 39.26 -16.86
N LEU A 150 31.26 38.11 -16.20
CA LEU A 150 31.80 36.91 -16.83
C LEU A 150 30.77 36.16 -17.67
N LYS A 151 29.49 36.39 -17.45
CA LYS A 151 28.35 35.61 -17.99
C LYS A 151 28.47 34.11 -17.73
N VAL A 152 29.29 33.74 -16.73
CA VAL A 152 29.53 32.38 -16.27
C VAL A 152 29.47 32.37 -14.76
N ALA A 153 28.69 31.49 -14.15
CA ALA A 153 28.56 31.42 -12.71
C ALA A 153 28.06 30.04 -12.23
N SER A 154 28.29 29.74 -10.96
CA SER A 154 27.62 28.62 -10.28
C SER A 154 26.19 29.01 -9.89
N CYS A 155 25.45 28.06 -9.30
CA CYS A 155 24.11 28.32 -8.76
C CYS A 155 24.08 29.52 -7.80
N ASN A 156 25.14 29.71 -7.01
CA ASN A 156 25.27 30.84 -6.09
C ASN A 156 25.32 32.19 -6.85
N GLY A 157 26.21 32.30 -7.85
CA GLY A 157 26.34 33.54 -8.63
C GLY A 157 25.08 33.89 -9.42
N LYS A 158 24.46 32.90 -10.07
CA LYS A 158 23.19 33.10 -10.78
C LYS A 158 22.08 33.58 -9.83
N SER A 159 21.96 32.97 -8.65
CA SER A 159 20.96 33.34 -7.64
C SER A 159 21.22 34.73 -7.04
N ARG A 160 22.51 35.08 -6.79
CA ARG A 160 22.89 36.40 -6.29
C ARG A 160 22.60 37.51 -7.30
N LEU A 161 22.89 37.27 -8.60
CA LEU A 161 22.55 38.23 -9.66
C LEU A 161 21.04 38.42 -9.79
N PHE A 162 20.26 37.33 -9.74
CA PHE A 162 18.80 37.42 -9.71
C PHE A 162 18.30 38.29 -8.56
N VAL A 163 18.79 38.04 -7.34
CA VAL A 163 18.40 38.80 -6.14
C VAL A 163 18.80 40.26 -6.25
N ALA A 164 20.00 40.58 -6.78
CA ALA A 164 20.46 41.95 -6.99
C ALA A 164 19.52 42.72 -7.93
N LEU A 165 19.15 42.11 -9.06
CA LEU A 165 18.24 42.71 -10.04
C LEU A 165 16.80 42.84 -9.50
N ALA A 166 16.29 41.85 -8.74
CA ALA A 166 14.99 41.92 -8.13
C ALA A 166 14.91 43.08 -7.09
N ARG A 167 15.93 43.15 -6.20
CA ARG A 167 16.03 44.21 -5.18
C ARG A 167 16.17 45.61 -5.80
N LEU A 168 16.94 45.73 -6.89
CA LEU A 168 17.09 47.00 -7.64
C LEU A 168 15.73 47.52 -8.13
N ASN A 169 14.80 46.62 -8.42
CA ASN A 169 13.46 46.95 -8.89
C ASN A 169 12.41 47.03 -7.76
N GLY A 170 12.84 47.08 -6.51
CA GLY A 170 11.94 47.19 -5.37
C GLY A 170 11.16 45.90 -5.03
N ILE A 171 11.57 44.74 -5.57
CA ILE A 171 10.96 43.45 -5.26
C ILE A 171 11.78 42.79 -4.16
N PRO A 172 11.22 42.55 -2.95
CA PRO A 172 11.95 41.86 -1.89
C PRO A 172 12.34 40.47 -2.34
N ALA A 173 13.62 40.15 -2.25
CA ALA A 173 14.15 38.85 -2.68
C ALA A 173 15.21 38.36 -1.72
N ARG A 174 15.27 37.05 -1.54
CA ARG A 174 16.25 36.37 -0.67
C ARG A 174 16.85 35.14 -1.33
N LEU A 175 18.05 34.85 -0.96
CA LEU A 175 18.72 33.60 -1.27
C LEU A 175 18.19 32.49 -0.37
N VAL A 176 18.10 31.29 -0.90
CA VAL A 176 17.72 30.10 -0.17
C VAL A 176 18.72 29.00 -0.48
N GLY A 177 19.28 28.40 0.56
CA GLY A 177 20.19 27.29 0.43
C GLY A 177 19.60 25.98 0.90
N GLY A 178 20.02 24.90 0.25
CA GLY A 178 19.51 23.58 0.57
C GLY A 178 20.16 22.47 -0.25
N ILE A 179 19.41 21.38 -0.45
CA ILE A 179 19.85 20.18 -1.16
C ILE A 179 18.79 19.77 -2.17
N ILE A 180 19.24 19.31 -3.33
CA ILE A 180 18.36 18.64 -4.31
C ILE A 180 18.29 17.17 -3.93
N LEU A 181 17.07 16.65 -3.67
CA LEU A 181 16.81 15.29 -3.21
C LEU A 181 16.73 14.31 -4.40
N ASP A 182 17.87 13.95 -4.97
CA ASP A 182 17.98 12.87 -5.95
C ASP A 182 18.60 11.63 -5.30
N ASN A 183 18.11 10.45 -5.62
CA ASN A 183 18.68 9.21 -5.10
C ASN A 183 20.19 9.10 -5.33
N GLY A 184 20.89 8.65 -4.30
CA GLY A 184 22.32 8.45 -4.34
C GLY A 184 23.09 9.31 -3.35
N SER A 185 24.40 9.33 -3.47
CA SER A 185 25.31 10.07 -2.60
C SER A 185 25.90 11.28 -3.32
N LYS A 186 25.88 12.44 -2.67
CA LYS A 186 26.41 13.69 -3.22
C LYS A 186 27.11 14.55 -2.17
N LYS A 187 28.07 15.36 -2.64
CA LYS A 187 28.80 16.36 -1.85
C LYS A 187 28.47 17.80 -2.30
N THR A 188 27.25 18.02 -2.79
CA THR A 188 26.84 19.31 -3.34
C THR A 188 25.61 19.84 -2.62
N SER A 189 25.66 21.12 -2.27
CA SER A 189 24.49 21.91 -1.90
C SER A 189 23.95 22.64 -3.13
N HIS A 190 22.79 23.22 -3.01
CA HIS A 190 22.15 24.01 -4.06
C HIS A 190 21.62 25.32 -3.50
N GLN A 191 21.68 26.38 -4.31
CA GLN A 191 21.12 27.68 -3.96
C GLN A 191 20.13 28.14 -5.02
N TRP A 192 19.02 28.70 -4.57
CA TRP A 192 17.96 29.27 -5.40
C TRP A 192 17.43 30.56 -4.79
N VAL A 193 16.38 31.12 -5.36
CA VAL A 193 15.84 32.42 -4.97
C VAL A 193 14.38 32.28 -4.52
N GLU A 194 14.01 33.07 -3.53
CA GLU A 194 12.60 33.37 -3.23
C GLU A 194 12.40 34.89 -3.37
N ALA A 195 11.39 35.31 -4.15
CA ALA A 195 10.93 36.68 -4.25
C ALA A 195 9.53 36.84 -3.64
N TYR A 196 9.29 37.94 -2.96
CA TYR A 196 8.00 38.21 -2.31
C TYR A 196 7.03 38.82 -3.30
N VAL A 197 5.92 38.13 -3.57
CA VAL A 197 4.90 38.56 -4.54
C VAL A 197 3.52 38.29 -3.96
N ALA A 198 2.67 39.29 -3.94
CA ALA A 198 1.27 39.19 -3.51
C ALA A 198 1.09 38.46 -2.16
N GLY A 199 1.90 38.82 -1.17
CA GLY A 199 1.79 38.27 0.17
C GLY A 199 2.55 36.94 0.41
N HIS A 200 3.26 36.40 -0.60
CA HIS A 200 3.91 35.09 -0.51
C HIS A 200 5.34 35.09 -1.03
N TRP A 201 6.18 34.23 -0.47
CA TRP A 201 7.50 33.93 -1.01
C TRP A 201 7.39 32.93 -2.16
N VAL A 202 7.73 33.35 -3.37
CA VAL A 202 7.65 32.58 -4.62
C VAL A 202 9.04 32.11 -5.01
N THR A 203 9.17 30.84 -5.36
CA THR A 203 10.46 30.21 -5.68
C THR A 203 10.84 30.36 -7.14
N PHE A 204 12.13 30.70 -7.38
CA PHE A 204 12.78 30.79 -8.68
C PHE A 204 14.09 30.03 -8.66
N GLY A 205 14.28 29.12 -9.62
CA GLY A 205 15.52 28.34 -9.78
C GLY A 205 16.27 28.73 -11.06
N PRO A 206 17.06 29.82 -11.08
CA PRO A 206 17.71 30.28 -12.30
C PRO A 206 18.80 29.33 -12.85
N THR A 207 19.18 28.32 -12.09
CA THR A 207 20.10 27.27 -12.54
C THR A 207 19.37 26.12 -13.24
N ASN A 208 18.17 25.80 -12.78
CA ASN A 208 17.43 24.61 -13.21
C ASN A 208 16.20 24.94 -14.08
N GLY A 209 15.99 26.21 -14.44
CA GLY A 209 14.87 26.63 -15.30
C GLY A 209 13.50 26.66 -14.59
N TYR A 210 13.46 26.78 -13.26
CA TYR A 210 12.20 26.83 -12.51
C TYR A 210 11.73 28.26 -12.29
N PHE A 211 10.73 28.69 -13.07
CA PHE A 211 10.07 29.97 -12.91
C PHE A 211 8.79 29.81 -12.07
N ALA A 212 8.69 30.57 -11.00
CA ALA A 212 7.55 30.54 -10.07
C ALA A 212 7.12 29.12 -9.68
N THR A 213 8.10 28.22 -9.56
CA THR A 213 7.87 26.81 -9.32
C THR A 213 8.84 26.30 -8.27
N ARG A 214 8.32 25.67 -7.24
CA ARG A 214 9.11 24.93 -6.26
C ARG A 214 9.01 23.43 -6.56
N PRO A 215 10.08 22.76 -6.99
CA PRO A 215 10.09 21.32 -7.18
C PRO A 215 9.98 20.58 -5.84
N ALA A 216 9.31 19.42 -5.83
CA ALA A 216 9.20 18.60 -4.63
C ALA A 216 10.56 18.08 -4.09
N HIS A 217 11.55 17.99 -4.96
CA HIS A 217 12.90 17.53 -4.59
C HIS A 217 13.83 18.65 -4.06
N PHE A 218 13.34 19.89 -3.88
CA PHE A 218 14.10 20.99 -3.26
C PHE A 218 13.87 20.99 -1.75
N LEU A 219 14.89 20.60 -0.99
CA LEU A 219 14.91 20.67 0.47
C LEU A 219 15.56 21.97 0.94
N LYS A 220 14.78 22.85 1.55
CA LYS A 220 15.26 24.11 2.12
C LYS A 220 15.91 23.87 3.48
N LEU A 221 17.11 24.34 3.66
CA LEU A 221 17.86 24.27 4.91
C LEU A 221 18.00 25.66 5.57
N TYR A 222 18.32 26.69 4.80
CA TYR A 222 18.53 28.05 5.33
C TYR A 222 18.10 29.14 4.36
N GLU A 223 17.97 30.34 4.90
CA GLU A 223 17.67 31.58 4.18
C GLU A 223 18.83 32.57 4.31
N GLY A 224 19.03 33.39 3.27
CA GLY A 224 20.11 34.37 3.20
C GLY A 224 21.40 33.81 2.59
N ASP A 225 22.43 34.64 2.55
CA ASP A 225 23.74 34.29 1.99
C ASP A 225 24.63 33.65 3.06
N GLN A 226 24.32 32.41 3.42
CA GLN A 226 24.97 31.66 4.48
C GLN A 226 25.80 30.50 3.90
N ALA A 227 26.86 30.11 4.62
CA ALA A 227 27.57 28.87 4.34
C ALA A 227 26.82 27.69 4.99
N LEU A 228 26.62 26.59 4.25
CA LEU A 228 25.94 25.38 4.75
C LEU A 228 26.69 24.76 5.94
N PHE A 229 28.02 24.75 5.90
CA PHE A 229 28.86 24.26 6.98
C PHE A 229 29.79 25.35 7.47
N ARG A 230 29.95 25.43 8.78
CA ARG A 230 31.01 26.19 9.45
C ARG A 230 31.71 25.26 10.41
N HIS A 231 33.01 25.28 10.44
CA HIS A 231 33.80 24.39 11.28
C HIS A 231 35.08 25.10 11.78
N THR A 232 35.69 24.54 12.83
CA THR A 232 37.00 24.98 13.32
C THR A 232 38.01 24.98 12.21
N SER A 233 38.90 25.98 12.18
CA SER A 233 39.95 26.08 11.19
C SER A 233 40.96 24.92 11.31
N ASN A 234 41.68 24.62 10.22
CA ASN A 234 42.76 23.62 10.15
C ASN A 234 42.35 22.15 10.40
N ILE A 235 41.08 21.81 10.17
CA ILE A 235 40.65 20.41 10.11
C ILE A 235 40.41 19.99 8.65
N ALA A 236 40.76 18.75 8.30
CA ALA A 236 40.38 18.17 7.02
C ALA A 236 38.90 17.76 7.07
N PHE A 237 38.02 18.71 6.73
CA PHE A 237 36.56 18.52 6.78
C PHE A 237 36.05 18.02 5.44
N ASP A 238 35.27 16.94 5.46
CA ASP A 238 34.55 16.40 4.32
C ASP A 238 33.14 16.05 4.70
N TYR A 239 32.20 16.14 3.77
CA TYR A 239 30.80 15.81 4.02
C TYR A 239 30.17 15.04 2.88
N LEU A 240 29.17 14.24 3.19
CA LEU A 240 28.44 13.43 2.23
C LEU A 240 26.96 13.40 2.62
N PHE A 241 26.09 13.64 1.67
CA PHE A 241 24.65 13.39 1.78
C PHE A 241 24.31 12.11 1.04
N THR A 242 23.68 11.16 1.73
CA THR A 242 23.09 9.97 1.11
C THR A 242 21.57 10.11 1.13
N ILE A 243 20.97 10.08 -0.03
CA ILE A 243 19.55 10.35 -0.23
C ILE A 243 18.90 9.11 -0.78
N ASN A 244 17.88 8.61 -0.05
CA ASN A 244 17.08 7.46 -0.45
C ASN A 244 15.62 7.90 -0.55
N LYS A 245 15.06 7.89 -1.77
CA LYS A 245 13.66 8.20 -1.99
C LYS A 245 12.81 6.99 -1.59
N LYS A 246 11.93 7.17 -0.62
CA LYS A 246 10.92 6.15 -0.24
C LYS A 246 9.58 6.52 -0.85
N THR A 247 8.94 5.57 -1.50
CA THR A 247 7.56 5.71 -1.96
C THR A 247 6.64 5.19 -0.86
N VAL A 248 5.78 6.04 -0.35
CA VAL A 248 4.82 5.70 0.70
C VAL A 248 3.42 5.74 0.12
N SER A 249 2.57 4.79 0.55
CA SER A 249 1.15 4.82 0.18
C SER A 249 0.52 6.13 0.64
N PRO A 250 -0.28 6.81 -0.19
CA PRO A 250 -1.03 8.00 0.21
C PRO A 250 -1.86 7.78 1.47
N SER A 251 -2.38 6.57 1.68
CA SER A 251 -3.18 6.19 2.85
C SER A 251 -2.38 6.13 4.17
N LEU A 252 -1.05 5.94 4.10
CA LEU A 252 -0.18 5.98 5.29
C LEU A 252 0.32 7.38 5.62
N TYR A 253 0.25 8.30 4.66
CA TYR A 253 0.78 9.64 4.86
C TYR A 253 0.17 10.37 6.07
N PRO A 254 -1.16 10.34 6.32
CA PRO A 254 -1.74 10.97 7.51
C PRO A 254 -1.17 10.41 8.82
N SER A 255 -0.92 9.11 8.91
CA SER A 255 -0.39 8.48 10.12
C SER A 255 1.10 8.78 10.38
N LEU A 256 1.85 9.17 9.34
CA LEU A 256 3.23 9.66 9.49
C LEU A 256 3.30 11.11 9.99
N LEU A 257 2.21 11.88 9.83
CA LEU A 257 2.15 13.29 10.23
C LEU A 257 1.64 13.52 11.67
N VAL A 258 1.01 12.52 12.25
CA VAL A 258 0.45 12.63 13.61
C VAL A 258 1.52 12.22 14.61
N ASP A 259 1.93 13.17 15.46
CA ASP A 259 2.79 12.91 16.61
C ASP A 259 1.97 12.21 17.70
N HIS A 260 2.14 10.92 17.84
CA HIS A 260 1.51 10.12 18.86
C HIS A 260 2.58 9.74 19.92
N GLU A 261 2.86 10.61 20.86
CA GLU A 261 3.73 10.25 22.00
C GLU A 261 3.12 9.15 22.89
N GLU A 262 1.79 8.96 22.84
CA GLU A 262 1.06 7.99 23.70
C GLU A 262 0.32 6.89 22.95
N GLN A 263 0.31 6.86 21.60
CA GLN A 263 -0.46 5.89 20.81
C GLN A 263 0.46 5.00 19.97
N ILE A 264 0.04 3.74 19.78
CA ILE A 264 0.76 2.79 18.93
C ILE A 264 0.64 3.25 17.48
N ASN A 265 1.69 3.85 16.94
CA ASN A 265 1.75 4.23 15.52
C ASN A 265 2.44 3.12 14.71
N LEU A 266 1.68 2.42 13.87
CA LEU A 266 2.21 1.37 13.00
C LEU A 266 2.90 1.91 11.74
N ALA A 267 2.67 3.16 11.37
CA ALA A 267 3.15 3.70 10.10
C ALA A 267 4.68 3.69 9.95
N PRO A 268 5.49 4.07 10.95
CA PRO A 268 6.95 3.99 10.84
C PRO A 268 7.43 2.55 10.59
N ALA A 269 6.90 1.58 11.34
CA ALA A 269 7.25 0.17 11.18
C ALA A 269 6.83 -0.37 9.80
N LEU A 270 5.65 0.01 9.31
CA LEU A 270 5.16 -0.41 7.99
C LEU A 270 5.97 0.21 6.84
N THR A 271 6.49 1.42 7.00
CA THR A 271 7.36 2.06 5.99
C THR A 271 8.74 1.41 5.90
N GLU A 272 9.24 0.84 7.00
CA GLU A 272 10.52 0.10 7.01
C GLU A 272 10.45 -1.22 6.24
N LEU A 273 9.26 -1.80 6.08
CA LEU A 273 9.07 -3.07 5.37
C LEU A 273 9.26 -2.96 3.85
N HIS A 274 9.41 -1.76 3.28
CA HIS A 274 9.60 -1.52 1.84
C HIS A 274 8.54 -2.18 0.95
N LEU A 275 7.32 -2.37 1.48
CA LEU A 275 6.20 -2.96 0.76
C LEU A 275 5.58 -1.96 -0.22
N SER A 276 5.05 -2.46 -1.34
CA SER A 276 4.27 -1.62 -2.24
C SER A 276 2.99 -1.11 -1.56
N ALA A 277 2.51 0.06 -1.99
CA ALA A 277 1.28 0.66 -1.46
C ALA A 277 0.08 -0.32 -1.52
N THR A 278 -0.03 -1.06 -2.62
CA THR A 278 -1.07 -2.06 -2.84
C THR A 278 -0.96 -3.24 -1.86
N THR A 279 0.25 -3.77 -1.66
CA THR A 279 0.48 -4.86 -0.68
C THR A 279 0.07 -4.43 0.71
N LEU A 280 0.44 -3.21 1.08
CA LEU A 280 0.13 -2.67 2.39
C LEU A 280 -1.38 -2.50 2.62
N SER A 281 -2.08 -1.95 1.62
CA SER A 281 -3.54 -1.81 1.66
C SER A 281 -4.25 -3.16 1.84
N ILE A 282 -3.78 -4.20 1.14
CA ILE A 282 -4.30 -5.56 1.26
C ILE A 282 -4.09 -6.07 2.69
N ILE A 283 -2.88 -5.96 3.24
CA ILE A 283 -2.56 -6.47 4.58
C ILE A 283 -3.40 -5.74 5.65
N LEU A 284 -3.49 -4.41 5.58
CA LEU A 284 -4.27 -3.61 6.53
C LEU A 284 -5.76 -3.95 6.51
N LEU A 285 -6.34 -4.15 5.34
CA LEU A 285 -7.80 -4.34 5.22
C LEU A 285 -8.24 -5.81 5.15
N PHE A 286 -7.30 -6.75 5.19
CA PHE A 286 -7.59 -8.18 5.20
C PHE A 286 -8.54 -8.61 6.34
N PRO A 287 -8.31 -8.19 7.62
CA PRO A 287 -9.23 -8.50 8.71
C PRO A 287 -10.63 -7.90 8.51
N LEU A 288 -10.72 -6.69 7.95
CA LEU A 288 -12.01 -6.05 7.67
C LEU A 288 -12.80 -6.80 6.58
N CYS A 289 -12.11 -7.29 5.54
CA CYS A 289 -12.72 -8.13 4.51
C CYS A 289 -13.24 -9.45 5.09
N THR A 290 -12.55 -10.06 6.07
CA THR A 290 -13.06 -11.27 6.74
C THR A 290 -14.34 -10.98 7.52
N LEU A 291 -14.43 -9.83 8.19
CA LEU A 291 -15.64 -9.37 8.87
C LEU A 291 -16.80 -9.18 7.87
N LEU A 292 -16.55 -8.50 6.75
CA LEU A 292 -17.52 -8.31 5.67
C LEU A 292 -18.06 -9.64 5.14
N ILE A 293 -17.16 -10.57 4.79
CA ILE A 293 -17.57 -11.89 4.26
C ILE A 293 -18.38 -12.67 5.30
N THR A 294 -17.95 -12.64 6.56
CA THR A 294 -18.65 -13.31 7.66
C THR A 294 -20.05 -12.71 7.85
N PHE A 295 -20.20 -11.40 7.75
CA PHE A 295 -21.47 -10.70 7.78
C PHE A 295 -22.38 -11.13 6.60
N LEU A 296 -21.84 -11.09 5.38
CA LEU A 296 -22.58 -11.48 4.17
C LEU A 296 -23.11 -12.94 4.28
N ARG A 297 -22.30 -13.84 4.83
CA ARG A 297 -22.68 -15.26 4.94
C ARG A 297 -23.61 -15.55 6.09
N ASN A 298 -23.38 -14.98 7.28
CA ASN A 298 -24.09 -15.34 8.49
C ASN A 298 -25.34 -14.49 8.73
N VAL A 299 -25.33 -13.22 8.33
CA VAL A 299 -26.45 -12.29 8.54
C VAL A 299 -27.31 -12.18 7.26
N ILE A 300 -26.70 -11.95 6.11
CA ILE A 300 -27.45 -11.83 4.85
C ILE A 300 -27.79 -13.22 4.30
N GLY A 301 -26.87 -14.18 4.39
CA GLY A 301 -27.04 -15.53 3.89
C GLY A 301 -26.57 -15.71 2.44
N VAL A 302 -25.61 -14.89 1.99
CA VAL A 302 -24.94 -15.05 0.69
C VAL A 302 -24.14 -16.34 0.67
N LYS A 303 -24.35 -17.17 -0.33
CA LYS A 303 -23.55 -18.39 -0.55
C LYS A 303 -22.27 -18.01 -1.31
N THR A 304 -21.11 -18.42 -0.80
CA THR A 304 -19.80 -18.20 -1.43
C THR A 304 -18.97 -19.48 -1.39
N PHE A 305 -17.99 -19.60 -2.27
CA PHE A 305 -17.02 -20.71 -2.27
C PHE A 305 -15.95 -20.51 -1.17
N GLY A 306 -16.37 -20.52 0.10
CA GLY A 306 -15.48 -20.30 1.23
C GLY A 306 -15.36 -18.85 1.66
N ILE A 307 -14.48 -18.58 2.64
CA ILE A 307 -14.25 -17.23 3.19
C ILE A 307 -13.04 -16.59 2.52
N PHE A 308 -11.96 -17.35 2.39
CA PHE A 308 -10.68 -16.80 1.90
C PHE A 308 -10.67 -16.49 0.40
N MET A 309 -11.41 -17.28 -0.39
CA MET A 309 -11.37 -17.21 -1.84
C MET A 309 -11.78 -15.84 -2.41
N PRO A 310 -12.96 -15.29 -2.06
CA PRO A 310 -13.35 -13.99 -2.60
C PRO A 310 -12.35 -12.90 -2.25
N MET A 311 -11.79 -12.93 -1.05
CA MET A 311 -10.84 -11.96 -0.54
C MET A 311 -9.49 -12.03 -1.29
N LEU A 312 -8.98 -13.24 -1.54
CA LEU A 312 -7.71 -13.42 -2.25
C LEU A 312 -7.81 -13.05 -3.73
N ILE A 313 -8.98 -13.33 -4.36
CA ILE A 313 -9.23 -12.87 -5.73
C ILE A 313 -9.34 -11.34 -5.78
N ALA A 314 -10.03 -10.71 -4.82
CA ALA A 314 -10.09 -9.26 -4.69
C ALA A 314 -8.68 -8.65 -4.54
N ALA A 315 -7.82 -9.26 -3.70
CA ALA A 315 -6.43 -8.85 -3.55
C ALA A 315 -5.65 -8.95 -4.89
N THR A 316 -5.87 -10.01 -5.66
CA THR A 316 -5.26 -10.14 -7.01
C THR A 316 -5.76 -9.03 -7.95
N CYS A 317 -7.05 -8.69 -7.89
CA CYS A 317 -7.62 -7.61 -8.69
C CYS A 317 -7.04 -6.22 -8.33
N MET A 318 -6.54 -6.02 -7.12
CA MET A 318 -5.85 -4.78 -6.73
C MET A 318 -4.57 -4.52 -7.53
N TYR A 319 -3.89 -5.59 -7.99
CA TYR A 319 -2.67 -5.47 -8.80
C TYR A 319 -2.94 -5.38 -10.30
N SER A 320 -3.92 -6.16 -10.78
CA SER A 320 -4.21 -6.25 -12.22
C SER A 320 -5.30 -5.30 -12.71
N GLY A 321 -5.96 -4.61 -11.77
CA GLY A 321 -7.19 -3.90 -12.04
C GLY A 321 -8.43 -4.83 -12.01
N LEU A 322 -9.57 -4.28 -11.61
CA LEU A 322 -10.79 -5.07 -11.36
C LEU A 322 -11.25 -5.88 -12.58
N LEU A 323 -11.35 -5.24 -13.75
CA LEU A 323 -11.81 -5.91 -14.99
C LEU A 323 -10.83 -6.98 -15.47
N ALA A 324 -9.55 -6.64 -15.55
CA ALA A 324 -8.51 -7.57 -15.99
C ALA A 324 -8.38 -8.75 -15.03
N GLY A 325 -8.43 -8.49 -13.70
CA GLY A 325 -8.39 -9.52 -12.67
C GLY A 325 -9.57 -10.47 -12.72
N LEU A 326 -10.80 -9.97 -12.88
CA LEU A 326 -12.00 -10.80 -13.01
C LEU A 326 -12.02 -11.63 -14.28
N VAL A 327 -11.68 -11.02 -15.43
CA VAL A 327 -11.59 -11.74 -16.72
C VAL A 327 -10.50 -12.81 -16.64
N GLY A 328 -9.31 -12.46 -16.13
CA GLY A 328 -8.22 -13.41 -15.92
C GLY A 328 -8.63 -14.57 -15.01
N PHE A 329 -9.30 -14.28 -13.89
CA PHE A 329 -9.84 -15.29 -13.00
C PHE A 329 -10.81 -16.25 -13.70
N VAL A 330 -11.79 -15.73 -14.45
CA VAL A 330 -12.76 -16.55 -15.17
C VAL A 330 -12.08 -17.42 -16.24
N LEU A 331 -11.12 -16.86 -16.99
CA LEU A 331 -10.35 -17.60 -18.00
C LEU A 331 -9.55 -18.76 -17.37
N ILE A 332 -8.80 -18.48 -16.29
CA ILE A 332 -8.02 -19.52 -15.60
C ILE A 332 -8.95 -20.58 -14.99
N LEU A 333 -10.10 -20.15 -14.47
CA LEU A 333 -11.11 -21.06 -13.92
C LEU A 333 -11.66 -21.99 -15.02
N MET A 334 -11.98 -21.47 -16.20
CA MET A 334 -12.43 -22.27 -17.35
C MET A 334 -11.38 -23.30 -17.76
N VAL A 335 -10.11 -22.89 -17.84
CA VAL A 335 -8.99 -23.80 -18.15
C VAL A 335 -8.85 -24.88 -17.09
N ALA A 336 -8.89 -24.49 -15.80
CA ALA A 336 -8.81 -25.43 -14.68
C ALA A 336 -9.95 -26.44 -14.69
N MET A 337 -11.18 -26.00 -14.97
CA MET A 337 -12.35 -26.87 -15.08
C MET A 337 -12.23 -27.82 -16.28
N GLY A 338 -11.82 -27.32 -17.43
CA GLY A 338 -11.59 -28.14 -18.62
C GLY A 338 -10.56 -29.23 -18.40
N LEU A 339 -9.42 -28.88 -17.79
CA LEU A 339 -8.37 -29.84 -17.39
C LEU A 339 -8.90 -30.87 -16.38
N HIS A 340 -9.68 -30.42 -15.40
CA HIS A 340 -10.24 -31.30 -14.37
C HIS A 340 -11.20 -32.32 -14.99
N PHE A 341 -12.09 -31.87 -15.89
CA PHE A 341 -13.01 -32.74 -16.61
C PHE A 341 -12.27 -33.74 -17.54
N TRP A 342 -11.23 -33.28 -18.26
CA TRP A 342 -10.40 -34.14 -19.10
C TRP A 342 -9.68 -35.22 -18.31
N LEU A 343 -9.05 -34.84 -17.16
CA LEU A 343 -8.35 -35.79 -16.28
C LEU A 343 -9.30 -36.78 -15.59
N GLU A 344 -10.53 -36.38 -15.31
CA GLU A 344 -11.55 -37.26 -14.76
C GLU A 344 -11.92 -38.38 -15.76
N ARG A 345 -12.01 -38.04 -17.03
CA ARG A 345 -12.26 -39.04 -18.10
C ARG A 345 -11.14 -40.07 -18.17
N GLN A 346 -9.93 -39.74 -17.74
CA GLN A 346 -8.78 -40.67 -17.66
C GLN A 346 -8.81 -41.52 -16.37
N ARG A 347 -9.85 -41.45 -15.53
CA ARG A 347 -10.00 -42.20 -14.28
C ARG A 347 -8.82 -42.02 -13.31
N ILE A 348 -8.19 -40.86 -13.29
CA ILE A 348 -7.07 -40.54 -12.40
C ILE A 348 -7.58 -40.31 -10.96
N LEU A 349 -6.85 -40.80 -9.97
CA LEU A 349 -7.15 -40.62 -8.56
C LEU A 349 -7.26 -39.15 -8.19
N LYS A 350 -8.18 -38.82 -7.27
CA LYS A 350 -8.52 -37.44 -6.87
C LYS A 350 -7.30 -36.60 -6.48
N THR A 351 -6.39 -37.16 -5.68
CA THR A 351 -5.18 -36.43 -5.22
C THR A 351 -4.18 -36.17 -6.35
N ALA A 352 -3.95 -37.16 -7.22
CA ALA A 352 -3.08 -37.02 -8.39
C ALA A 352 -3.68 -36.01 -9.40
N ARG A 353 -4.99 -36.04 -9.63
CA ARG A 353 -5.71 -35.12 -10.49
C ARG A 353 -5.54 -33.68 -10.03
N LEU A 354 -5.73 -33.41 -8.71
CA LEU A 354 -5.55 -32.06 -8.16
C LEU A 354 -4.10 -31.58 -8.33
N ALA A 355 -3.11 -32.44 -8.02
CA ALA A 355 -1.70 -32.10 -8.19
C ALA A 355 -1.36 -31.80 -9.66
N THR A 356 -1.90 -32.56 -10.62
CA THR A 356 -1.69 -32.31 -12.06
C THR A 356 -2.31 -31.00 -12.52
N VAL A 357 -3.52 -30.67 -12.05
CA VAL A 357 -4.18 -29.39 -12.39
C VAL A 357 -3.34 -28.22 -11.86
N ILE A 358 -2.88 -28.27 -10.61
CA ILE A 358 -2.03 -27.23 -10.02
C ILE A 358 -0.73 -27.07 -10.84
N SER A 359 -0.06 -28.18 -11.16
CA SER A 359 1.19 -28.15 -11.92
C SER A 359 1.02 -27.57 -13.32
N LEU A 360 -0.04 -27.97 -14.03
CA LEU A 360 -0.33 -27.45 -15.39
C LEU A 360 -0.67 -25.96 -15.37
N ILE A 361 -1.47 -25.49 -14.41
CA ILE A 361 -1.79 -24.08 -14.28
C ILE A 361 -0.53 -23.29 -13.94
N SER A 362 0.34 -23.80 -13.05
CA SER A 362 1.62 -23.17 -12.73
C SER A 362 2.53 -23.05 -13.96
N LEU A 363 2.61 -24.10 -14.77
CA LEU A 363 3.39 -24.07 -16.02
C LEU A 363 2.82 -23.09 -17.05
N LEU A 364 1.50 -23.06 -17.22
CA LEU A 364 0.84 -22.09 -18.09
C LEU A 364 1.10 -20.64 -17.63
N PHE A 365 1.12 -20.43 -16.32
CA PHE A 365 1.43 -19.12 -15.75
C PHE A 365 2.88 -18.71 -15.99
N ILE A 366 3.85 -19.61 -15.79
CA ILE A 366 5.27 -19.38 -16.10
C ILE A 366 5.44 -19.07 -17.58
N PHE A 367 4.74 -19.79 -18.46
CA PHE A 367 4.78 -19.57 -19.89
C PHE A 367 4.17 -18.22 -20.28
N ALA A 368 3.06 -17.84 -19.66
CA ALA A 368 2.46 -16.51 -19.85
C ALA A 368 3.40 -15.38 -19.40
N LEU A 369 4.09 -15.52 -18.27
CA LEU A 369 5.12 -14.57 -17.82
C LEU A 369 6.31 -14.47 -18.79
N TYR A 370 6.69 -15.60 -19.40
CA TYR A 370 7.74 -15.61 -20.42
C TYR A 370 7.33 -14.83 -21.69
N LEU A 371 6.08 -14.98 -22.13
CA LEU A 371 5.55 -14.29 -23.31
C LEU A 371 5.33 -12.78 -23.07
N LEU A 372 4.91 -12.42 -21.86
CA LEU A 372 4.71 -11.02 -21.46
C LEU A 372 6.03 -10.37 -21.00
N SER A 373 7.02 -10.29 -21.88
CA SER A 373 8.37 -9.78 -21.56
C SER A 373 8.43 -8.24 -21.45
N SER A 374 7.82 -7.64 -20.45
CA SER A 374 7.94 -6.20 -20.16
C SER A 374 8.63 -5.93 -18.80
N GLU A 375 9.10 -4.70 -18.61
CA GLU A 375 10.00 -4.27 -17.53
C GLU A 375 9.49 -4.45 -16.07
N HIS A 376 8.24 -4.87 -15.87
CA HIS A 376 7.58 -5.00 -14.56
C HIS A 376 7.56 -6.43 -14.00
N LYS A 377 8.49 -7.28 -14.38
CA LYS A 377 8.50 -8.74 -14.10
C LYS A 377 8.55 -9.14 -12.62
N MET A 378 9.18 -8.35 -11.77
CA MET A 378 9.51 -8.79 -10.41
C MET A 378 8.33 -8.73 -9.43
N GLU A 379 7.43 -7.77 -9.59
CA GLU A 379 6.27 -7.63 -8.71
C GLU A 379 5.16 -8.66 -9.01
N PHE A 380 4.99 -9.05 -10.27
CA PHE A 380 3.99 -10.04 -10.68
C PHE A 380 4.34 -11.48 -10.27
N GLY A 381 5.61 -11.84 -10.20
CA GLY A 381 6.04 -13.23 -9.93
C GLY A 381 5.69 -13.73 -8.52
N MET A 382 5.91 -12.91 -7.48
CA MET A 382 5.62 -13.30 -6.10
C MET A 382 4.11 -13.43 -5.80
N LEU A 383 3.29 -12.61 -6.46
CA LEU A 383 1.85 -12.56 -6.24
C LEU A 383 1.07 -13.64 -6.99
N ALA A 384 1.67 -14.25 -7.98
CA ALA A 384 1.02 -15.20 -8.86
C ALA A 384 0.87 -16.61 -8.27
N LEU A 385 1.72 -16.99 -7.34
CA LEU A 385 1.65 -18.33 -6.72
C LEU A 385 0.35 -18.54 -5.93
N MET A 386 -0.07 -17.55 -5.15
CA MET A 386 -1.30 -17.63 -4.34
C MET A 386 -2.58 -17.83 -5.19
N PRO A 387 -2.85 -17.02 -6.24
CA PRO A 387 -4.01 -17.22 -7.09
C PRO A 387 -4.06 -18.59 -7.76
N VAL A 388 -2.93 -19.10 -8.23
CA VAL A 388 -2.87 -20.40 -8.91
C VAL A 388 -3.34 -21.55 -8.02
N VAL A 389 -2.86 -21.60 -6.78
CA VAL A 389 -3.26 -22.62 -5.80
C VAL A 389 -4.76 -22.50 -5.49
N ILE A 390 -5.24 -21.27 -5.25
CA ILE A 390 -6.63 -21.00 -4.89
C ILE A 390 -7.57 -21.39 -6.02
N ILE A 391 -7.25 -21.02 -7.26
CA ILE A 391 -8.07 -21.31 -8.43
C ILE A 391 -8.18 -22.83 -8.64
N SER A 392 -7.12 -23.58 -8.36
CA SER A 392 -7.16 -25.05 -8.45
C SER A 392 -8.11 -25.67 -7.44
N PHE A 393 -8.11 -25.17 -6.18
CA PHE A 393 -9.09 -25.61 -5.16
C PHE A 393 -10.52 -25.21 -5.53
N VAL A 394 -10.70 -24.04 -6.14
CA VAL A 394 -12.00 -23.58 -6.63
C VAL A 394 -12.52 -24.48 -7.74
N ALA A 395 -11.68 -24.79 -8.71
CA ALA A 395 -12.04 -25.67 -9.82
C ALA A 395 -12.49 -27.04 -9.32
N GLU A 396 -11.77 -27.60 -8.34
CA GLU A 396 -12.16 -28.84 -7.69
C GLU A 396 -13.53 -28.70 -6.99
N ARG A 397 -13.76 -27.63 -6.26
CA ARG A 397 -15.04 -27.41 -5.53
C ARG A 397 -16.21 -27.23 -6.48
N ILE A 398 -16.04 -26.48 -7.55
CA ILE A 398 -17.06 -26.28 -8.58
C ILE A 398 -17.38 -27.62 -9.25
N HIS A 399 -16.34 -28.39 -9.60
CA HIS A 399 -16.52 -29.71 -10.20
C HIS A 399 -17.32 -30.65 -9.27
N GLN A 400 -17.01 -30.73 -7.97
CA GLN A 400 -17.77 -31.53 -7.01
C GLN A 400 -19.25 -31.17 -7.00
N VAL A 401 -19.57 -29.88 -6.92
CA VAL A 401 -20.96 -29.38 -6.92
C VAL A 401 -21.68 -29.70 -8.24
N THR A 402 -20.94 -29.64 -9.36
CA THR A 402 -21.49 -29.96 -10.69
C THR A 402 -21.79 -31.45 -10.83
N VAL A 403 -20.90 -32.33 -10.37
CA VAL A 403 -21.09 -33.80 -10.40
C VAL A 403 -22.26 -34.23 -9.50
N GLU A 404 -22.46 -33.55 -8.38
CA GLU A 404 -23.59 -33.81 -7.47
C GLU A 404 -24.94 -33.32 -8.04
N GLY A 405 -24.96 -32.68 -9.22
CA GLY A 405 -26.17 -32.23 -9.91
C GLY A 405 -26.86 -31.02 -9.29
N HIS A 406 -26.21 -30.30 -8.39
CA HIS A 406 -26.76 -29.13 -7.69
C HIS A 406 -26.54 -27.82 -8.47
N TRP A 407 -27.01 -27.76 -9.73
CA TRP A 407 -26.78 -26.62 -10.62
C TRP A 407 -27.24 -25.27 -10.03
N GLN A 408 -28.38 -25.22 -9.35
CA GLN A 408 -28.86 -24.00 -8.71
C GLN A 408 -27.93 -23.53 -7.58
N GLU A 409 -27.33 -24.46 -6.86
CA GLU A 409 -26.37 -24.13 -5.81
C GLU A 409 -25.05 -23.60 -6.40
N LEU A 410 -24.62 -24.14 -7.52
CA LEU A 410 -23.45 -23.66 -8.25
C LEU A 410 -23.64 -22.21 -8.69
N VAL A 411 -24.76 -21.90 -9.37
CA VAL A 411 -25.06 -20.55 -9.86
C VAL A 411 -25.17 -19.55 -8.71
N THR A 412 -25.89 -19.89 -7.65
CA THR A 412 -26.07 -18.99 -6.49
C THR A 412 -24.75 -18.75 -5.74
N SER A 413 -23.90 -19.77 -5.61
CA SER A 413 -22.58 -19.63 -4.96
C SER A 413 -21.59 -18.86 -5.82
N SER A 414 -21.61 -19.05 -7.15
CA SER A 414 -20.79 -18.30 -8.10
C SER A 414 -21.15 -16.81 -8.07
N LEU A 415 -22.46 -16.48 -8.19
CA LEU A 415 -22.92 -15.10 -8.16
C LEU A 415 -22.59 -14.44 -6.82
N GLY A 416 -22.85 -15.13 -5.71
CA GLY A 416 -22.52 -14.62 -4.38
C GLY A 416 -21.00 -14.41 -4.19
N THR A 417 -20.18 -15.26 -4.80
CA THR A 417 -18.72 -15.09 -4.76
C THR A 417 -18.29 -13.86 -5.55
N VAL A 418 -18.82 -13.64 -6.76
CA VAL A 418 -18.51 -12.45 -7.57
C VAL A 418 -18.91 -11.16 -6.84
N VAL A 419 -20.12 -11.10 -6.27
CA VAL A 419 -20.56 -9.94 -5.49
C VAL A 419 -19.63 -9.69 -4.30
N THR A 420 -19.20 -10.75 -3.63
CA THR A 420 -18.30 -10.64 -2.48
C THR A 420 -16.89 -10.16 -2.90
N ILE A 421 -16.38 -10.61 -4.06
CA ILE A 421 -15.12 -10.13 -4.64
C ILE A 421 -15.20 -8.61 -4.89
N LEU A 422 -16.27 -8.14 -5.53
CA LEU A 422 -16.48 -6.72 -5.81
C LEU A 422 -16.49 -5.88 -4.53
N LEU A 423 -17.22 -6.33 -3.51
CA LEU A 423 -17.29 -5.63 -2.22
C LEU A 423 -15.92 -5.62 -1.51
N CYS A 424 -15.20 -6.74 -1.50
CA CYS A 424 -13.84 -6.79 -0.92
C CYS A 424 -12.88 -5.88 -1.66
N TYR A 425 -12.97 -5.84 -3.00
CA TYR A 425 -12.16 -4.92 -3.82
C TYR A 425 -12.42 -3.46 -3.45
N LEU A 426 -13.70 -3.03 -3.38
CA LEU A 426 -14.07 -1.67 -2.99
C LEU A 426 -13.58 -1.31 -1.57
N TYR A 427 -13.61 -2.27 -0.64
CA TYR A 427 -13.07 -2.06 0.70
C TYR A 427 -11.55 -1.89 0.67
N MET A 428 -10.83 -2.74 -0.06
CA MET A 428 -9.36 -2.69 -0.18
C MET A 428 -8.88 -1.43 -0.92
N ASP A 429 -9.66 -0.92 -1.88
CA ASP A 429 -9.34 0.28 -2.66
C ASP A 429 -9.73 1.58 -1.94
N SER A 430 -10.48 1.49 -0.84
CA SER A 430 -10.97 2.66 -0.12
C SER A 430 -9.87 3.37 0.65
N PHE A 431 -9.48 4.57 0.20
CA PHE A 431 -8.53 5.45 0.88
C PHE A 431 -8.94 5.75 2.33
N LEU A 432 -10.23 5.99 2.59
CA LEU A 432 -10.73 6.28 3.94
C LEU A 432 -10.51 5.12 4.90
N LEU A 433 -10.80 3.89 4.47
CA LEU A 433 -10.60 2.70 5.32
C LEU A 433 -9.13 2.43 5.56
N GLN A 434 -8.29 2.56 4.53
CA GLN A 434 -6.85 2.40 4.65
C GLN A 434 -6.26 3.41 5.64
N SER A 435 -6.64 4.68 5.53
CA SER A 435 -6.20 5.76 6.43
C SER A 435 -6.71 5.54 7.87
N LEU A 436 -7.97 5.13 8.03
CA LEU A 436 -8.55 4.86 9.34
C LEU A 436 -7.79 3.75 10.08
N PHE A 437 -7.52 2.63 9.43
CA PHE A 437 -6.85 1.48 10.05
C PHE A 437 -5.34 1.69 10.23
N SER A 438 -4.71 2.60 9.45
CA SER A 438 -3.31 2.99 9.66
C SER A 438 -3.15 4.00 10.80
N LEU A 439 -4.11 4.93 10.96
CA LEU A 439 -4.11 5.93 12.04
C LEU A 439 -4.53 5.34 13.39
N PHE A 440 -5.52 4.43 13.36
CA PHE A 440 -6.15 3.88 14.56
C PHE A 440 -6.11 2.35 14.52
N PRO A 441 -4.96 1.73 14.85
CA PRO A 441 -4.84 0.26 14.87
C PRO A 441 -5.80 -0.40 15.87
N GLU A 442 -6.29 0.34 16.88
CA GLU A 442 -7.32 -0.13 17.81
C GLU A 442 -8.62 -0.55 17.11
N CYS A 443 -8.87 -0.06 15.90
CA CYS A 443 -10.02 -0.49 15.08
C CYS A 443 -10.00 -1.99 14.80
N TYR A 444 -8.85 -2.66 14.84
CA TYR A 444 -8.80 -4.13 14.74
C TYR A 444 -9.49 -4.83 15.90
N LEU A 445 -9.53 -4.24 17.09
CA LEU A 445 -10.29 -4.78 18.23
C LEU A 445 -11.80 -4.73 17.96
N LEU A 446 -12.28 -3.68 17.27
CA LEU A 446 -13.67 -3.59 16.81
C LEU A 446 -13.99 -4.67 15.77
N VAL A 447 -13.06 -4.94 14.85
CA VAL A 447 -13.21 -6.04 13.85
C VAL A 447 -13.31 -7.39 14.56
N LEU A 448 -12.43 -7.67 15.52
CA LEU A 448 -12.46 -8.91 16.31
C LEU A 448 -13.74 -9.04 17.12
N SER A 449 -14.16 -7.96 17.78
CA SER A 449 -15.42 -7.90 18.51
C SER A 449 -16.62 -8.17 17.58
N GLY A 450 -16.63 -7.54 16.40
CA GLY A 450 -17.66 -7.76 15.38
C GLY A 450 -17.71 -9.21 14.89
N LEU A 451 -16.55 -9.84 14.65
CA LEU A 451 -16.47 -11.27 14.26
C LEU A 451 -17.05 -12.18 15.35
N ILE A 452 -16.71 -11.93 16.62
CA ILE A 452 -17.26 -12.69 17.76
C ILE A 452 -18.77 -12.47 17.87
N PHE A 453 -19.23 -11.23 17.71
CA PHE A 453 -20.66 -10.90 17.76
C PHE A 453 -21.44 -11.62 16.64
N ILE A 454 -20.95 -11.54 15.38
CA ILE A 454 -21.57 -12.26 14.25
C ILE A 454 -21.48 -13.78 14.45
N GLY A 455 -20.39 -14.29 15.04
CA GLY A 455 -20.27 -15.71 15.38
C GLY A 455 -21.30 -16.18 16.42
N LYS A 456 -21.76 -15.27 17.27
CA LYS A 456 -22.85 -15.52 18.24
C LYS A 456 -24.24 -15.20 17.70
N TRP A 457 -24.35 -14.70 16.46
CA TRP A 457 -25.61 -14.31 15.86
C TRP A 457 -26.51 -15.54 15.63
N ASP A 458 -27.67 -15.57 16.25
CA ASP A 458 -28.68 -16.63 16.12
C ASP A 458 -29.94 -16.16 15.41
N GLY A 459 -29.97 -14.93 14.91
CA GLY A 459 -31.07 -14.37 14.14
C GLY A 459 -31.28 -15.07 12.78
N ILE A 460 -32.42 -14.80 12.19
CA ILE A 460 -32.80 -15.31 10.88
C ILE A 460 -32.00 -14.55 9.81
N ARG A 461 -31.44 -15.25 8.82
CA ARG A 461 -30.73 -14.64 7.71
C ARG A 461 -31.70 -13.88 6.80
N THR A 462 -31.23 -12.77 6.21
CA THR A 462 -32.05 -11.99 5.27
C THR A 462 -32.55 -12.84 4.09
N SER A 463 -31.75 -13.76 3.60
CA SER A 463 -32.12 -14.73 2.55
C SER A 463 -33.23 -15.68 2.99
N GLU A 464 -33.30 -16.06 4.26
CA GLU A 464 -34.37 -16.87 4.83
C GLU A 464 -35.65 -16.06 4.97
N LEU A 465 -35.56 -14.79 5.39
CA LEU A 465 -36.73 -13.89 5.44
C LEU A 465 -37.37 -13.71 4.07
N LEU A 466 -36.57 -13.58 3.01
CA LEU A 466 -37.04 -13.51 1.64
C LEU A 466 -37.69 -14.81 1.19
N ARG A 467 -37.13 -15.96 1.57
CA ARG A 467 -37.67 -17.28 1.26
C ARG A 467 -39.03 -17.50 1.96
N PHE A 468 -39.16 -17.06 3.21
CA PHE A 468 -40.36 -17.20 4.05
C PHE A 468 -41.21 -15.94 4.09
N LYS A 469 -41.19 -15.11 3.05
CA LYS A 469 -41.94 -13.84 2.95
C LYS A 469 -43.47 -14.02 3.15
N HIS A 470 -43.99 -15.22 2.93
CA HIS A 470 -45.42 -15.54 3.11
C HIS A 470 -45.80 -15.75 4.59
N VAL A 471 -44.81 -16.01 5.46
CA VAL A 471 -45.02 -16.18 6.91
C VAL A 471 -44.86 -14.82 7.56
N ARG A 472 -45.99 -14.15 7.84
CA ARG A 472 -46.03 -12.80 8.43
C ARG A 472 -46.61 -12.80 9.85
N GLY A 473 -46.29 -11.79 10.64
CA GLY A 473 -46.89 -11.54 11.98
C GLY A 473 -46.37 -12.49 13.07
N LYS A 474 -47.25 -12.93 13.95
CA LYS A 474 -46.92 -13.79 15.10
C LYS A 474 -46.27 -15.12 14.70
N GLN A 475 -46.55 -15.63 13.50
CA GLN A 475 -45.98 -16.87 12.99
C GLN A 475 -44.48 -16.74 12.64
N ALA A 476 -44.01 -15.54 12.27
CA ALA A 476 -42.62 -15.32 11.99
C ALA A 476 -41.72 -15.48 13.23
N LYS A 477 -42.26 -15.28 14.44
CA LYS A 477 -41.52 -15.50 15.69
C LYS A 477 -41.20 -16.97 15.95
N ASN A 478 -41.91 -17.89 15.31
CA ASN A 478 -41.74 -19.34 15.46
C ASN A 478 -40.82 -19.92 14.38
N LEU A 479 -40.26 -19.09 13.49
CA LEU A 479 -39.29 -19.53 12.49
C LEU A 479 -37.92 -19.79 13.14
N LEU A 480 -37.49 -21.03 13.05
CA LEU A 480 -36.15 -21.42 13.47
C LEU A 480 -35.15 -21.24 12.30
N GLY A 481 -34.40 -20.13 12.32
CA GLY A 481 -33.35 -19.87 11.32
C GLY A 481 -32.20 -20.87 11.43
N ILE A 482 -31.44 -21.04 10.34
CA ILE A 482 -30.29 -21.98 10.28
C ILE A 482 -29.27 -21.68 11.37
N ASN A 483 -28.99 -20.41 11.66
CA ASN A 483 -28.03 -20.02 12.69
C ASN A 483 -28.49 -20.46 14.09
N SER A 484 -29.74 -20.17 14.44
CA SER A 484 -30.32 -20.59 15.72
C SER A 484 -30.40 -22.12 15.84
N ARG A 485 -30.83 -22.80 14.77
CA ARG A 485 -30.82 -24.27 14.72
C ARG A 485 -29.43 -24.83 15.00
N ASN A 486 -28.42 -24.35 14.29
CA ASN A 486 -27.05 -24.86 14.45
C ASN A 486 -26.48 -24.57 15.84
N ARG A 487 -26.63 -23.33 16.34
CA ARG A 487 -26.05 -22.91 17.61
C ARG A 487 -26.82 -23.48 18.80
N ASN A 488 -28.13 -23.30 18.83
CA ASN A 488 -28.97 -23.57 20.02
C ASN A 488 -29.43 -25.03 20.10
N LEU A 489 -29.52 -25.73 18.96
CA LEU A 489 -29.91 -27.12 18.95
C LEU A 489 -28.74 -28.06 18.60
N VAL A 490 -28.08 -27.88 17.44
CA VAL A 490 -27.06 -28.83 16.99
C VAL A 490 -25.83 -28.81 17.89
N TYR A 491 -25.22 -27.65 18.07
CA TYR A 491 -23.96 -27.57 18.87
C TYR A 491 -24.21 -27.75 20.37
N LYS A 492 -25.37 -27.31 20.87
CA LYS A 492 -25.65 -27.39 22.29
C LYS A 492 -26.00 -28.82 22.74
N HIS A 493 -26.73 -29.57 21.92
CA HIS A 493 -27.27 -30.89 22.29
C HIS A 493 -26.51 -32.07 21.68
N ASN A 494 -25.60 -31.84 20.73
CA ASN A 494 -24.81 -32.90 20.12
C ASN A 494 -23.32 -32.72 20.44
N SER A 495 -22.77 -33.56 21.30
CA SER A 495 -21.32 -33.61 21.52
C SER A 495 -20.58 -34.06 20.26
N LYS A 496 -19.31 -33.69 20.12
CA LYS A 496 -18.48 -34.12 18.99
C LYS A 496 -18.39 -35.66 18.85
N ALA A 497 -18.45 -36.37 19.97
CA ALA A 497 -18.45 -37.84 19.99
C ALA A 497 -19.76 -38.39 19.40
N LEU A 498 -20.90 -37.84 19.78
CA LEU A 498 -22.22 -38.26 19.25
C LEU A 498 -22.36 -37.89 17.77
N LEU A 499 -21.83 -36.76 17.33
CA LEU A 499 -21.82 -36.40 15.91
C LEU A 499 -21.00 -37.38 15.07
N ARG A 500 -19.84 -37.82 15.57
CA ARG A 500 -19.04 -38.87 14.92
C ARG A 500 -19.77 -40.18 14.85
N LEU A 501 -20.42 -40.59 15.92
CA LEU A 501 -21.28 -41.80 15.97
C LEU A 501 -22.40 -41.72 14.94
N ALA A 502 -23.08 -40.59 14.84
CA ALA A 502 -24.17 -40.36 13.87
C ALA A 502 -23.67 -40.33 12.40
N ALA A 503 -22.44 -39.92 12.15
CA ALA A 503 -21.85 -39.93 10.82
C ALA A 503 -21.44 -41.32 10.33
N ASP A 504 -21.11 -42.23 11.25
CA ASP A 504 -20.78 -43.63 10.97
C ASP A 504 -22.01 -44.51 11.07
N LYS A 505 -22.51 -44.99 9.92
CA LYS A 505 -23.78 -45.78 9.86
C LYS A 505 -23.65 -47.11 10.53
N LEU A 506 -22.48 -47.72 10.49
CA LEU A 506 -22.24 -49.04 11.13
C LEU A 506 -22.18 -48.87 12.64
N ALA A 507 -21.40 -47.89 13.13
CA ALA A 507 -21.32 -47.60 14.55
C ALA A 507 -22.70 -47.15 15.13
N SER A 508 -23.47 -46.34 14.40
CA SER A 508 -24.84 -46.00 14.77
C SER A 508 -25.76 -47.22 14.90
N LYS A 509 -25.70 -48.12 13.93
CA LYS A 509 -26.47 -49.38 13.98
C LYS A 509 -26.09 -50.23 15.19
N GLN A 510 -24.81 -50.43 15.44
CA GLN A 510 -24.34 -51.17 16.60
C GLN A 510 -24.79 -50.58 17.92
N ALA A 511 -24.76 -49.23 18.04
CA ALA A 511 -25.27 -48.56 19.21
C ALA A 511 -26.77 -48.75 19.38
N LEU A 512 -27.57 -48.68 18.31
CA LEU A 512 -29.02 -48.91 18.34
C LEU A 512 -29.38 -50.35 18.71
N ILE A 513 -28.66 -51.33 18.15
CA ILE A 513 -28.82 -52.76 18.50
C ILE A 513 -28.54 -52.96 19.99
N LYS A 514 -27.49 -52.35 20.54
CA LYS A 514 -27.18 -52.44 21.98
C LYS A 514 -28.30 -51.91 22.87
N HIS A 515 -29.08 -50.97 22.37
CA HIS A 515 -30.25 -50.41 23.05
C HIS A 515 -31.60 -51.06 22.63
N GLN A 516 -31.55 -52.25 22.02
CA GLN A 516 -32.70 -53.05 21.61
C GLN A 516 -33.63 -52.34 20.58
N VAL A 517 -33.09 -51.37 19.84
CA VAL A 517 -33.82 -50.72 18.77
C VAL A 517 -33.72 -51.54 17.49
N VAL A 518 -34.88 -51.84 16.91
CA VAL A 518 -34.96 -52.61 15.67
C VAL A 518 -34.32 -51.81 14.52
N VAL A 519 -33.33 -52.41 13.86
CA VAL A 519 -32.66 -51.83 12.71
C VAL A 519 -32.59 -52.86 11.56
N PRO A 520 -32.53 -52.41 10.30
CA PRO A 520 -32.37 -53.33 9.17
C PRO A 520 -31.10 -54.20 9.33
N GLN A 521 -31.17 -55.46 8.99
CA GLN A 521 -30.08 -56.41 9.12
C GLN A 521 -28.88 -55.97 8.25
N THR A 522 -27.65 -56.01 8.82
CA THR A 522 -26.42 -55.81 8.06
C THR A 522 -25.95 -57.19 7.57
N LEU A 523 -25.96 -57.41 6.27
CA LEU A 523 -25.64 -58.69 5.64
C LEU A 523 -24.16 -58.88 5.51
N ALA A 524 -23.43 -57.86 5.08
CA ALA A 524 -21.98 -57.87 4.95
C ALA A 524 -21.39 -56.46 5.10
N VAL A 525 -20.14 -56.37 5.48
CA VAL A 525 -19.36 -55.12 5.58
C VAL A 525 -18.04 -55.31 4.85
N PHE A 526 -17.79 -54.50 3.83
CA PHE A 526 -16.56 -54.50 3.04
C PHE A 526 -15.72 -53.29 3.44
N LYS A 527 -14.53 -53.50 3.99
CA LYS A 527 -13.64 -52.41 4.47
C LYS A 527 -12.53 -52.12 3.50
N HIS A 528 -12.07 -53.11 2.76
CA HIS A 528 -10.95 -53.01 1.83
C HIS A 528 -11.33 -53.56 0.46
N GLN A 529 -10.61 -53.19 -0.57
CA GLN A 529 -10.84 -53.68 -1.94
C GLN A 529 -10.69 -55.22 -2.06
N GLY A 530 -9.83 -55.82 -1.23
CA GLY A 530 -9.68 -57.26 -1.16
C GLY A 530 -10.93 -58.00 -0.67
N ASP A 531 -11.77 -57.37 0.14
CA ASP A 531 -13.01 -57.96 0.67
C ASP A 531 -14.05 -58.17 -0.45
N LEU A 532 -13.92 -57.45 -1.57
CA LEU A 532 -14.83 -57.54 -2.73
C LEU A 532 -14.76 -58.91 -3.42
N SER A 533 -13.73 -59.71 -3.24
CA SER A 533 -13.65 -61.07 -3.75
C SER A 533 -14.77 -61.98 -3.21
N SER A 534 -15.28 -61.69 -2.02
CA SER A 534 -16.40 -62.41 -1.39
C SER A 534 -17.78 -61.82 -1.73
N LEU A 535 -17.83 -60.72 -2.47
CA LEU A 535 -19.07 -59.97 -2.77
C LEU A 535 -20.08 -60.85 -3.52
N GLU A 536 -19.63 -61.56 -4.54
CA GLU A 536 -20.47 -62.39 -5.37
C GLU A 536 -21.11 -63.51 -4.56
N GLN A 537 -20.38 -64.14 -3.64
CA GLN A 537 -20.87 -65.16 -2.75
C GLN A 537 -21.96 -64.65 -1.80
N HIS A 538 -21.86 -63.40 -1.31
CA HIS A 538 -22.86 -62.78 -0.45
C HIS A 538 -24.09 -62.35 -1.24
N LEU A 539 -23.93 -61.90 -2.45
CA LEU A 539 -25.00 -61.41 -3.30
C LEU A 539 -25.76 -62.50 -4.03
N SER A 540 -25.20 -63.66 -4.22
CA SER A 540 -25.79 -64.80 -4.96
C SER A 540 -27.16 -65.22 -4.38
N LYS A 541 -27.33 -65.11 -3.06
CA LYS A 541 -28.51 -65.52 -2.30
C LYS A 541 -29.58 -64.44 -2.13
N LEU A 542 -29.38 -63.25 -2.69
CA LEU A 542 -30.23 -62.08 -2.45
C LEU A 542 -30.83 -61.56 -3.76
N ASP A 543 -32.13 -61.41 -3.84
CA ASP A 543 -32.83 -60.84 -4.99
C ASP A 543 -32.93 -59.29 -4.88
N GLN A 544 -33.07 -58.79 -3.66
CA GLN A 544 -33.20 -57.37 -3.35
C GLN A 544 -32.28 -56.99 -2.19
N PHE A 545 -31.49 -55.96 -2.34
CA PHE A 545 -30.61 -55.47 -1.29
C PHE A 545 -30.19 -54.01 -1.52
N VAL A 546 -29.66 -53.39 -0.50
CA VAL A 546 -29.18 -52.01 -0.57
C VAL A 546 -27.71 -51.97 -0.16
N ILE A 547 -26.89 -51.38 -1.01
CA ILE A 547 -25.47 -51.07 -0.71
C ILE A 547 -25.39 -49.60 -0.30
N LYS A 548 -24.80 -49.36 0.87
CA LYS A 548 -24.66 -48.01 1.42
C LYS A 548 -23.21 -47.75 1.81
N PRO A 549 -22.61 -46.60 1.47
CA PRO A 549 -21.35 -46.23 2.04
C PRO A 549 -21.48 -46.01 3.54
N ASN A 550 -20.50 -46.41 4.33
CA ASN A 550 -20.53 -46.25 5.79
C ASN A 550 -20.61 -44.75 6.17
N ASN A 551 -19.76 -43.94 5.55
CA ASN A 551 -19.75 -42.49 5.72
C ASN A 551 -20.38 -41.82 4.49
N GLY A 552 -21.30 -40.92 4.68
CA GLY A 552 -22.00 -40.20 3.61
C GLY A 552 -23.35 -39.66 4.07
N SER A 553 -23.82 -38.59 3.46
CA SER A 553 -25.08 -37.93 3.75
C SER A 553 -25.92 -37.75 2.48
N GLN A 554 -27.19 -37.42 2.65
CA GLN A 554 -28.12 -37.06 1.57
C GLN A 554 -28.37 -38.15 0.51
N GLY A 555 -28.15 -39.41 0.86
CA GLY A 555 -28.37 -40.52 -0.06
C GLY A 555 -27.25 -40.78 -1.07
N ASN A 556 -26.17 -40.03 -1.01
CA ASN A 556 -25.06 -40.16 -1.95
C ASN A 556 -24.38 -41.54 -1.83
N GLY A 557 -24.20 -42.18 -2.97
CA GLY A 557 -23.56 -43.49 -3.06
C GLY A 557 -24.41 -44.66 -2.54
N ILE A 558 -25.71 -44.49 -2.37
CA ILE A 558 -26.64 -45.59 -2.04
C ILE A 558 -27.09 -46.25 -3.34
N LEU A 559 -26.87 -47.55 -3.46
CA LEU A 559 -27.37 -48.38 -4.53
C LEU A 559 -28.51 -49.25 -4.01
N VAL A 560 -29.69 -49.14 -4.61
CA VAL A 560 -30.85 -49.96 -4.30
C VAL A 560 -31.08 -50.96 -5.42
N ILE A 561 -30.90 -52.23 -5.15
CA ILE A 561 -31.07 -53.30 -6.11
C ILE A 561 -32.47 -53.86 -5.88
N VAL A 562 -33.33 -53.71 -6.88
CA VAL A 562 -34.78 -54.13 -6.82
C VAL A 562 -35.04 -55.47 -7.45
N ALA A 563 -34.18 -55.93 -8.38
CA ALA A 563 -34.24 -57.24 -9.01
C ALA A 563 -32.92 -57.60 -9.70
N LYS A 564 -32.64 -58.88 -9.80
CA LYS A 564 -31.57 -59.43 -10.62
C LYS A 564 -32.12 -59.95 -11.96
N ARG A 565 -31.45 -59.67 -13.06
CA ARG A 565 -31.71 -60.28 -14.38
C ARG A 565 -30.48 -61.05 -14.84
N ASN A 566 -30.62 -62.33 -15.10
CA ASN A 566 -29.60 -63.20 -15.68
C ASN A 566 -28.24 -63.18 -14.95
N GLY A 567 -28.24 -63.13 -13.60
CA GLY A 567 -27.01 -63.10 -12.81
C GLY A 567 -26.26 -61.75 -12.75
N PHE A 568 -26.73 -60.72 -13.44
CA PHE A 568 -26.21 -59.35 -13.35
C PHE A 568 -27.10 -58.48 -12.47
N VAL A 569 -26.43 -57.62 -11.66
CA VAL A 569 -27.08 -56.63 -10.76
C VAL A 569 -27.34 -55.35 -11.51
#